data_48c0b44ec872a0903f0e9d39876deeb3
#
_entry.id   48c0b44ec872a0903f0e9d39876deeb3
#
_cell.length_a   1.000
_cell.length_b   1.000
_cell.length_c   1.000
_cell.angle_alpha   90.00
_cell.angle_beta   90.00
_cell.angle_gamma   90.00
#
_symmetry.space_group_name_H-M   'P 1'
#
loop_
_entity.id
_entity.type
_entity.pdbx_description
1 polymer ?
#
loop_
_entity_poly.entity_id
_entity_poly.type
_entity_poly.pdbx_seq_one_letter_code
_entity_poly.pdbx_strand_id
1 'polypeptide(L)'
;MSQAGPGAVAALEPPAVATLKRAVELDSASRFQESLVCYQEGIDLLLQVLKATKDETKKAHYRQKIPEYMKRAEAIKKHIEKEREDGKYHQQIKIEENSTGFSYEKVFQDYLNETVTEVWVEDPYIRHVHQGSGKSQQTSSLEEIKQSLKNYGVTLNVSFSSSIHDREIRFNNGWMIKIGRGLDYFKKPQGRFCLGYCDFDLRPCHETTVDVFHTKHTKKT
;
A
#
# COMPACT_ATOMS: atom_id res chain seq x y z
N MET A 1 -16.37 -2.70 -31.16
CA MET A 1 -16.08 -3.82 -30.24
C MET A 1 -15.16 -4.81 -30.96
N SER A 2 -13.86 -4.71 -30.70
CA SER A 2 -12.84 -5.54 -31.38
C SER A 2 -12.90 -6.94 -30.81
N GLN A 3 -13.22 -7.94 -31.62
CA GLN A 3 -13.20 -9.36 -31.24
C GLN A 3 -11.72 -9.80 -31.14
N ALA A 4 -11.29 -10.16 -29.94
CA ALA A 4 -9.99 -10.79 -29.74
C ALA A 4 -9.97 -12.13 -30.51
N GLY A 5 -9.05 -12.27 -31.46
CA GLY A 5 -8.90 -13.46 -32.29
C GLY A 5 -8.26 -14.65 -31.54
N PRO A 6 -8.19 -15.85 -32.16
CA PRO A 6 -7.65 -17.06 -31.53
C PRO A 6 -6.21 -16.93 -31.02
N GLY A 7 -5.42 -15.98 -31.53
CA GLY A 7 -4.10 -15.64 -31.03
C GLY A 7 -4.06 -15.05 -29.62
N ALA A 8 -5.15 -14.38 -29.20
CA ALA A 8 -5.23 -13.78 -27.85
C ALA A 8 -5.37 -14.85 -26.75
N VAL A 9 -6.08 -15.95 -27.01
CA VAL A 9 -6.20 -17.08 -26.07
C VAL A 9 -4.86 -17.75 -25.86
N ALA A 10 -4.14 -18.04 -26.96
CA ALA A 10 -2.82 -18.67 -26.90
C ALA A 10 -1.76 -17.82 -26.17
N ALA A 11 -1.93 -16.48 -26.20
CA ALA A 11 -1.02 -15.57 -25.51
C ALA A 11 -1.35 -15.40 -24.00
N LEU A 12 -2.63 -15.49 -23.59
CA LEU A 12 -3.07 -15.22 -22.22
C LEU A 12 -3.16 -16.47 -21.34
N GLU A 13 -3.39 -17.65 -21.93
CA GLU A 13 -3.59 -18.89 -21.17
C GLU A 13 -2.32 -19.32 -20.41
N PRO A 14 -1.09 -19.36 -21.00
CA PRO A 14 0.10 -19.74 -20.28
C PRO A 14 0.44 -18.83 -19.09
N PRO A 15 0.41 -17.49 -19.23
CA PRO A 15 0.65 -16.61 -18.08
C PRO A 15 -0.42 -16.73 -16.99
N ALA A 16 -1.71 -16.92 -17.35
CA ALA A 16 -2.76 -17.16 -16.36
C ALA A 16 -2.49 -18.40 -15.52
N VAL A 17 -2.13 -19.51 -16.15
CA VAL A 17 -1.79 -20.78 -15.49
C VAL A 17 -0.55 -20.62 -14.61
N ALA A 18 0.50 -19.97 -15.11
CA ALA A 18 1.73 -19.73 -14.36
C ALA A 18 1.48 -18.87 -13.11
N THR A 19 0.70 -17.79 -13.24
CA THR A 19 0.35 -16.91 -12.12
C THR A 19 -0.49 -17.62 -11.06
N LEU A 20 -1.48 -18.42 -11.47
CA LEU A 20 -2.28 -19.21 -10.54
C LEU A 20 -1.47 -20.33 -9.86
N LYS A 21 -0.55 -20.98 -10.59
CA LYS A 21 0.37 -21.93 -9.96
C LYS A 21 1.22 -21.24 -8.90
N ARG A 22 1.75 -20.06 -9.19
CA ARG A 22 2.51 -19.26 -8.23
C ARG A 22 1.64 -18.85 -7.03
N ALA A 23 0.37 -18.48 -7.24
CA ALA A 23 -0.56 -18.20 -6.17
C ALA A 23 -0.70 -19.37 -5.20
N VAL A 24 -0.89 -20.59 -5.71
CA VAL A 24 -1.02 -21.81 -4.90
C VAL A 24 0.29 -22.13 -4.14
N GLU A 25 1.45 -21.96 -4.77
CA GLU A 25 2.75 -22.14 -4.10
C GLU A 25 2.93 -21.17 -2.93
N LEU A 26 2.60 -19.90 -3.14
CA LEU A 26 2.66 -18.87 -2.10
C LEU A 26 1.65 -19.11 -0.97
N ASP A 27 0.45 -19.56 -1.30
CA ASP A 27 -0.58 -19.95 -0.35
C ASP A 27 -0.11 -21.10 0.54
N SER A 28 0.46 -22.14 -0.07
CA SER A 28 1.04 -23.29 0.65
C SER A 28 2.22 -22.89 1.56
N ALA A 29 2.94 -21.85 1.19
CA ALA A 29 4.03 -21.27 1.98
C ALA A 29 3.55 -20.24 3.02
N SER A 30 2.23 -20.09 3.22
CA SER A 30 1.61 -19.09 4.11
C SER A 30 1.97 -17.63 3.79
N ARG A 31 2.40 -17.36 2.55
CA ARG A 31 2.66 -16.01 2.03
C ARG A 31 1.36 -15.41 1.48
N PHE A 32 0.39 -15.23 2.37
CA PHE A 32 -1.00 -14.97 2.00
C PHE A 32 -1.22 -13.67 1.20
N GLN A 33 -0.50 -12.62 1.49
CA GLN A 33 -0.64 -11.35 0.75
C GLN A 33 -0.18 -11.47 -0.69
N GLU A 34 1.00 -12.03 -0.90
CA GLU A 34 1.54 -12.24 -2.24
C GLU A 34 0.70 -13.27 -3.01
N SER A 35 0.22 -14.30 -2.31
CA SER A 35 -0.72 -15.27 -2.86
C SER A 35 -2.00 -14.61 -3.35
N LEU A 36 -2.59 -13.71 -2.55
CA LEU A 36 -3.81 -13.00 -2.91
C LEU A 36 -3.66 -12.18 -4.18
N VAL A 37 -2.56 -11.43 -4.32
CA VAL A 37 -2.25 -10.67 -5.54
C VAL A 37 -2.17 -11.60 -6.75
N CYS A 38 -1.43 -12.71 -6.64
CA CYS A 38 -1.32 -13.68 -7.73
C CYS A 38 -2.66 -14.34 -8.07
N TYR A 39 -3.52 -14.64 -7.07
CA TYR A 39 -4.86 -15.14 -7.36
C TYR A 39 -5.70 -14.12 -8.13
N GLN A 40 -5.68 -12.84 -7.73
CA GLN A 40 -6.43 -11.79 -8.41
C GLN A 40 -5.99 -11.64 -9.87
N GLU A 41 -4.68 -11.49 -10.11
CA GLU A 41 -4.12 -11.37 -11.46
C GLU A 41 -4.42 -12.61 -12.31
N GLY A 42 -4.23 -13.81 -11.77
CA GLY A 42 -4.47 -15.05 -12.48
C GLY A 42 -5.95 -15.27 -12.82
N ILE A 43 -6.87 -14.90 -11.91
CA ILE A 43 -8.31 -14.94 -12.17
C ILE A 43 -8.70 -13.96 -13.27
N ASP A 44 -8.17 -12.74 -13.25
CA ASP A 44 -8.44 -11.74 -14.27
C ASP A 44 -7.97 -12.20 -15.66
N LEU A 45 -6.79 -12.80 -15.73
CA LEU A 45 -6.30 -13.42 -16.98
C LEU A 45 -7.19 -14.57 -17.45
N LEU A 46 -7.64 -15.48 -16.56
CA LEU A 46 -8.55 -16.56 -16.91
C LEU A 46 -9.92 -16.04 -17.38
N LEU A 47 -10.44 -14.97 -16.80
CA LEU A 47 -11.68 -14.35 -17.27
C LEU A 47 -11.52 -13.79 -18.69
N GLN A 48 -10.37 -13.22 -19.01
CA GLN A 48 -10.06 -12.77 -20.37
C GLN A 48 -9.97 -13.96 -21.36
N VAL A 49 -9.30 -15.04 -20.95
CA VAL A 49 -9.22 -16.30 -21.74
C VAL A 49 -10.62 -16.87 -21.97
N LEU A 50 -11.47 -16.92 -20.93
CA LEU A 50 -12.85 -17.41 -21.02
C LEU A 50 -13.69 -16.60 -22.01
N LYS A 51 -13.51 -15.27 -22.07
CA LYS A 51 -14.21 -14.39 -23.03
C LYS A 51 -13.72 -14.59 -24.46
N ALA A 52 -12.43 -14.90 -24.65
CA ALA A 52 -11.80 -14.99 -25.97
C ALA A 52 -11.87 -16.39 -26.58
N THR A 53 -11.95 -17.46 -25.77
CA THR A 53 -11.96 -18.84 -26.28
C THR A 53 -13.31 -19.20 -26.93
N LYS A 54 -13.26 -19.96 -28.03
CA LYS A 54 -14.42 -20.55 -28.71
C LYS A 54 -14.61 -22.03 -28.41
N ASP A 55 -13.64 -22.64 -27.71
CA ASP A 55 -13.66 -24.05 -27.32
C ASP A 55 -14.59 -24.23 -26.09
N GLU A 56 -15.71 -24.89 -26.29
CA GLU A 56 -16.72 -25.11 -25.26
C GLU A 56 -16.20 -26.02 -24.13
N THR A 57 -15.28 -26.93 -24.41
CA THR A 57 -14.69 -27.80 -23.39
C THR A 57 -13.80 -26.96 -22.45
N LYS A 58 -12.98 -26.08 -23.03
CA LYS A 58 -12.15 -25.14 -22.25
C LYS A 58 -13.05 -24.14 -21.47
N LYS A 59 -14.11 -23.63 -22.07
CA LYS A 59 -15.06 -22.76 -21.36
C LYS A 59 -15.68 -23.46 -20.16
N ALA A 60 -16.13 -24.70 -20.32
CA ALA A 60 -16.72 -25.46 -19.20
C ALA A 60 -15.69 -25.64 -18.09
N HIS A 61 -14.47 -25.99 -18.43
CA HIS A 61 -13.36 -26.12 -17.46
C HIS A 61 -13.09 -24.82 -16.69
N TYR A 62 -12.95 -23.67 -17.39
CA TYR A 62 -12.67 -22.40 -16.70
C TYR A 62 -13.87 -21.89 -15.89
N ARG A 63 -15.12 -22.10 -16.35
CA ARG A 63 -16.32 -21.78 -15.58
C ARG A 63 -16.39 -22.55 -14.26
N GLN A 64 -15.83 -23.73 -14.21
CA GLN A 64 -15.72 -24.52 -12.98
C GLN A 64 -14.56 -24.02 -12.10
N LYS A 65 -13.39 -23.73 -12.68
CA LYS A 65 -12.18 -23.42 -11.92
C LYS A 65 -12.14 -21.99 -11.38
N ILE A 66 -12.65 -21.01 -12.10
CA ILE A 66 -12.63 -19.61 -11.67
C ILE A 66 -13.33 -19.43 -10.30
N PRO A 67 -14.53 -19.95 -10.04
CA PRO A 67 -15.17 -19.86 -8.73
C PRO A 67 -14.37 -20.53 -7.60
N GLU A 68 -13.65 -21.62 -7.87
CA GLU A 68 -12.78 -22.28 -6.88
C GLU A 68 -11.64 -21.34 -6.44
N TYR A 69 -10.98 -20.70 -7.40
CA TYR A 69 -9.92 -19.72 -7.13
C TYR A 69 -10.45 -18.47 -6.44
N MET A 70 -11.60 -17.94 -6.88
CA MET A 70 -12.25 -16.79 -6.22
C MET A 70 -12.58 -17.10 -4.76
N LYS A 71 -13.15 -18.27 -4.48
CA LYS A 71 -13.48 -18.70 -3.11
C LYS A 71 -12.21 -18.78 -2.24
N ARG A 72 -11.10 -19.28 -2.81
CA ARG A 72 -9.83 -19.37 -2.06
C ARG A 72 -9.24 -17.98 -1.81
N ALA A 73 -9.23 -17.11 -2.83
CA ALA A 73 -8.78 -15.73 -2.70
C ALA A 73 -9.57 -14.96 -1.62
N GLU A 74 -10.89 -15.17 -1.57
CA GLU A 74 -11.74 -14.54 -0.55
C GLU A 74 -11.46 -15.09 0.85
N ALA A 75 -11.20 -16.38 0.98
CA ALA A 75 -10.82 -16.99 2.25
C ALA A 75 -9.47 -16.45 2.76
N ILE A 76 -8.50 -16.27 1.87
CA ILE A 76 -7.19 -15.66 2.17
C ILE A 76 -7.40 -14.19 2.61
N LYS A 77 -8.20 -13.43 1.87
CA LYS A 77 -8.52 -12.04 2.22
C LYS A 77 -9.10 -11.94 3.64
N LYS A 78 -10.09 -12.76 3.96
CA LYS A 78 -10.68 -12.81 5.31
C LYS A 78 -9.67 -13.22 6.38
N HIS A 79 -8.76 -14.14 6.05
CA HIS A 79 -7.69 -14.53 6.97
C HIS A 79 -6.75 -13.38 7.29
N ILE A 80 -6.30 -12.65 6.25
CA ILE A 80 -5.45 -11.46 6.41
C ILE A 80 -6.17 -10.37 7.24
N GLU A 81 -7.44 -10.10 6.93
CA GLU A 81 -8.26 -9.15 7.68
C GLU A 81 -8.36 -9.55 9.16
N LYS A 82 -8.63 -10.81 9.43
CA LYS A 82 -8.69 -11.34 10.80
C LYS A 82 -7.34 -11.22 11.52
N GLU A 83 -6.23 -11.52 10.87
CA GLU A 83 -4.90 -11.35 11.46
C GLU A 83 -4.60 -9.88 11.76
N ARG A 84 -5.07 -8.97 10.91
CA ARG A 84 -5.00 -7.52 11.15
C ARG A 84 -5.85 -7.13 12.38
N GLU A 85 -7.11 -7.56 12.45
CA GLU A 85 -7.99 -7.30 13.59
C GLU A 85 -7.45 -7.88 14.90
N ASP A 86 -6.89 -9.09 14.86
CA ASP A 86 -6.23 -9.73 16.00
C ASP A 86 -4.91 -9.04 16.37
N GLY A 87 -4.42 -8.10 15.55
CA GLY A 87 -3.18 -7.37 15.75
C GLY A 87 -1.92 -8.25 15.65
N LYS A 88 -2.00 -9.43 15.06
CA LYS A 88 -0.85 -10.34 14.85
C LYS A 88 0.00 -9.96 13.64
N TYR A 89 -0.44 -8.96 12.89
CA TYR A 89 0.17 -8.56 11.66
C TYR A 89 1.40 -7.69 11.92
N HIS A 90 2.53 -8.13 11.41
CA HIS A 90 3.74 -7.33 11.26
C HIS A 90 4.17 -7.39 9.81
N GLN A 91 4.35 -6.25 9.19
CA GLN A 91 4.86 -6.15 7.82
C GLN A 91 6.10 -5.27 7.79
N GLN A 92 7.10 -5.73 7.07
CA GLN A 92 8.24 -4.90 6.71
C GLN A 92 8.24 -4.69 5.20
N ILE A 93 8.25 -3.44 4.78
CA ILE A 93 8.33 -3.04 3.38
C ILE A 93 9.70 -2.41 3.16
N LYS A 94 10.51 -3.00 2.30
CA LYS A 94 11.76 -2.38 1.86
C LYS A 94 11.48 -1.53 0.63
N ILE A 95 11.72 -0.24 0.74
CA ILE A 95 11.68 0.72 -0.36
C ILE A 95 13.11 0.84 -0.89
N GLU A 96 13.32 0.40 -2.12
CA GLU A 96 14.64 0.46 -2.75
C GLU A 96 14.93 1.87 -3.28
N GLU A 97 16.20 2.20 -3.43
CA GLU A 97 16.64 3.48 -3.98
C GLU A 97 16.09 3.69 -5.40
N ASN A 98 15.50 4.86 -5.67
CA ASN A 98 14.81 5.25 -6.91
C ASN A 98 13.51 4.50 -7.24
N SER A 99 12.99 3.65 -6.37
CA SER A 99 11.69 3.03 -6.59
C SER A 99 10.55 4.06 -6.51
N THR A 100 9.45 3.76 -7.18
CA THR A 100 8.21 4.55 -7.21
C THR A 100 7.03 3.70 -6.73
N GLY A 101 5.84 4.28 -6.57
CA GLY A 101 4.66 3.52 -6.15
C GLY A 101 4.46 3.45 -4.62
N PHE A 102 5.11 4.34 -3.87
CA PHE A 102 5.08 4.38 -2.41
C PHE A 102 4.57 5.74 -1.89
N SER A 103 3.47 6.24 -2.47
CA SER A 103 2.83 7.46 -1.95
C SER A 103 2.38 7.28 -0.49
N TYR A 104 2.22 8.37 0.24
CA TYR A 104 1.69 8.32 1.60
C TYR A 104 0.32 7.64 1.66
N GLU A 105 -0.51 7.86 0.66
CA GLU A 105 -1.79 7.19 0.54
C GLU A 105 -1.61 5.67 0.51
N LYS A 106 -0.76 5.13 -0.36
CA LYS A 106 -0.52 3.69 -0.46
C LYS A 106 0.10 3.07 0.79
N VAL A 107 0.97 3.81 1.46
CA VAL A 107 1.60 3.32 2.69
C VAL A 107 0.63 3.29 3.87
N PHE A 108 -0.33 4.23 3.92
CA PHE A 108 -1.20 4.41 5.10
C PHE A 108 -2.64 3.94 4.91
N GLN A 109 -3.17 3.89 3.67
CA GLN A 109 -4.59 3.62 3.39
C GLN A 109 -5.13 2.36 4.06
N ASP A 110 -4.34 1.30 4.13
CA ASP A 110 -4.74 0.02 4.71
C ASP A 110 -4.98 0.08 6.23
N TYR A 111 -4.48 1.12 6.89
CA TYR A 111 -4.55 1.32 8.35
C TYR A 111 -5.50 2.47 8.72
N LEU A 112 -5.95 3.24 7.73
CA LEU A 112 -6.93 4.31 7.86
C LEU A 112 -8.31 3.76 7.52
N ASN A 113 -9.15 3.61 8.53
CA ASN A 113 -10.54 3.17 8.38
C ASN A 113 -11.47 4.10 9.17
N GLU A 114 -12.77 3.87 9.10
CA GLU A 114 -13.79 4.71 9.75
C GLU A 114 -13.65 4.79 11.29
N THR A 115 -12.89 3.89 11.91
CA THR A 115 -12.64 3.89 13.36
C THR A 115 -11.47 4.78 13.76
N VAL A 116 -10.67 5.26 12.79
CA VAL A 116 -9.55 6.15 13.06
C VAL A 116 -10.05 7.58 13.23
N THR A 117 -9.94 8.09 14.45
CA THR A 117 -10.31 9.46 14.82
C THR A 117 -9.10 10.31 15.17
N GLU A 118 -7.97 9.68 15.49
CA GLU A 118 -6.74 10.36 15.89
C GLU A 118 -5.52 9.70 15.27
N VAL A 119 -4.60 10.53 14.80
CA VAL A 119 -3.30 10.11 14.27
C VAL A 119 -2.21 10.97 14.92
N TRP A 120 -1.20 10.33 15.47
CA TRP A 120 0.01 10.97 15.99
C TRP A 120 1.16 10.75 15.03
N VAL A 121 1.83 11.82 14.65
CA VAL A 121 3.02 11.79 13.80
C VAL A 121 4.18 12.34 14.60
N GLU A 122 5.17 11.50 14.87
CA GLU A 122 6.43 11.88 15.50
C GLU A 122 7.54 11.78 14.45
N ASP A 123 8.14 12.91 14.11
CA ASP A 123 9.24 12.97 13.16
C ASP A 123 10.15 14.16 13.47
N PRO A 124 11.40 13.93 13.93
CA PRO A 124 12.34 14.99 14.24
C PRO A 124 12.83 15.76 13.00
N TYR A 125 12.53 15.25 11.80
CA TYR A 125 13.00 15.80 10.52
C TYR A 125 11.91 16.52 9.71
N ILE A 126 10.70 16.70 10.24
CA ILE A 126 9.71 17.65 9.66
C ILE A 126 10.26 19.10 9.76
N ARG A 127 11.54 19.27 9.45
CA ARG A 127 12.20 20.58 9.46
C ARG A 127 12.11 21.28 8.12
N HIS A 128 11.76 20.55 7.09
CA HIS A 128 11.90 21.00 5.71
C HIS A 128 10.58 21.04 4.96
N VAL A 129 9.76 22.01 5.29
CA VAL A 129 9.02 22.62 4.19
C VAL A 129 10.09 23.40 3.42
N HIS A 130 10.70 22.71 2.43
CA HIS A 130 11.67 23.25 1.47
C HIS A 130 12.52 24.41 2.02
N GLN A 131 13.61 24.07 2.76
CA GLN A 131 14.79 24.88 2.98
C GLN A 131 14.62 26.39 2.75
N GLY A 132 13.73 27.01 3.46
CA GLY A 132 13.69 28.45 3.63
C GLY A 132 14.15 28.73 5.05
N SER A 133 15.26 29.38 5.21
CA SER A 133 15.88 29.76 6.45
C SER A 133 14.90 30.42 7.44
N GLY A 134 14.52 29.71 8.48
CA GLY A 134 13.94 30.32 9.65
C GLY A 134 12.71 29.61 10.25
N LYS A 135 12.67 29.54 11.59
CA LYS A 135 11.56 29.00 12.37
C LYS A 135 10.20 29.66 12.03
N SER A 136 10.19 30.92 11.59
CA SER A 136 8.98 31.67 11.25
C SER A 136 8.27 31.11 10.01
N GLN A 137 9.00 30.69 8.99
CA GLN A 137 8.41 30.19 7.74
C GLN A 137 7.81 28.79 7.92
N GLN A 138 8.46 27.95 8.75
CA GLN A 138 7.92 26.65 9.11
C GLN A 138 6.60 26.78 9.86
N THR A 139 6.51 27.72 10.82
CA THR A 139 5.31 27.97 11.59
C THR A 139 4.17 28.47 10.69
N SER A 140 4.46 29.35 9.73
CA SER A 140 3.46 29.83 8.77
C SER A 140 2.90 28.70 7.89
N SER A 141 3.76 27.85 7.37
CA SER A 141 3.30 26.71 6.55
C SER A 141 2.48 25.70 7.34
N LEU A 142 2.84 25.45 8.60
CA LEU A 142 2.04 24.58 9.47
C LEU A 142 0.67 25.19 9.81
N GLU A 143 0.58 26.51 9.97
CA GLU A 143 -0.69 27.18 10.19
C GLU A 143 -1.58 27.15 8.94
N GLU A 144 -1.01 27.27 7.73
CA GLU A 144 -1.74 27.08 6.46
C GLU A 144 -2.32 25.66 6.36
N ILE A 145 -1.51 24.64 6.67
CA ILE A 145 -1.96 23.23 6.68
C ILE A 145 -3.08 23.05 7.71
N LYS A 146 -2.92 23.60 8.92
CA LYS A 146 -3.93 23.53 9.99
C LYS A 146 -5.25 24.16 9.56
N GLN A 147 -5.20 25.33 8.92
CA GLN A 147 -6.40 25.99 8.42
C GLN A 147 -7.06 25.19 7.28
N SER A 148 -6.25 24.64 6.37
CA SER A 148 -6.76 23.78 5.29
C SER A 148 -7.45 22.54 5.82
N LEU A 149 -6.83 21.81 6.75
CA LEU A 149 -7.39 20.61 7.37
C LEU A 149 -8.70 20.90 8.14
N LYS A 150 -8.79 22.06 8.79
CA LYS A 150 -10.01 22.48 9.50
C LYS A 150 -11.22 22.57 8.57
N ASN A 151 -11.03 22.96 7.30
CA ASN A 151 -12.13 23.01 6.32
C ASN A 151 -12.72 21.63 6.02
N TYR A 152 -11.98 20.56 6.31
CA TYR A 152 -12.39 19.15 6.16
C TYR A 152 -12.71 18.47 7.50
N GLY A 153 -12.89 19.26 8.58
CA GLY A 153 -13.24 18.74 9.90
C GLY A 153 -12.08 18.10 10.66
N VAL A 154 -10.84 18.26 10.17
CA VAL A 154 -9.64 17.70 10.82
C VAL A 154 -8.95 18.78 11.66
N THR A 155 -8.66 18.47 12.92
CA THR A 155 -7.92 19.36 13.83
C THR A 155 -6.45 18.93 13.86
N LEU A 156 -5.55 19.84 13.49
CA LEU A 156 -4.10 19.62 13.60
C LEU A 156 -3.57 20.33 14.85
N ASN A 157 -2.98 19.57 15.77
CA ASN A 157 -2.22 20.07 16.90
C ASN A 157 -0.72 19.84 16.64
N VAL A 158 0.08 20.87 16.80
CA VAL A 158 1.54 20.80 16.60
C VAL A 158 2.23 21.13 17.91
N SER A 159 3.14 20.25 18.33
CA SER A 159 4.03 20.48 19.47
C SER A 159 5.46 20.25 19.07
N PHE A 160 6.38 21.06 19.60
CA PHE A 160 7.81 20.95 19.35
C PHE A 160 8.49 20.31 20.56
N SER A 161 9.33 19.32 20.33
CA SER A 161 10.14 18.70 21.36
C SER A 161 11.60 18.70 20.94
N SER A 162 12.49 18.88 21.91
CA SER A 162 13.95 18.77 21.70
C SER A 162 14.47 17.35 21.87
N SER A 163 13.65 16.43 22.37
CA SER A 163 14.02 15.05 22.75
C SER A 163 13.40 13.97 21.88
N ILE A 164 12.63 14.31 20.85
CA ILE A 164 12.07 13.33 19.93
C ILE A 164 13.16 12.81 19.00
N HIS A 165 13.34 11.50 19.00
CA HIS A 165 14.23 10.75 18.11
C HIS A 165 13.50 9.72 17.25
N ASP A 166 12.29 9.33 17.66
CA ASP A 166 11.48 8.35 16.94
C ASP A 166 10.88 8.94 15.66
N ARG A 167 10.66 8.06 14.69
CA ARG A 167 10.02 8.37 13.40
C ARG A 167 8.88 7.39 13.24
N GLU A 168 7.75 7.77 13.85
CA GLU A 168 6.61 6.88 13.89
C GLU A 168 5.28 7.60 13.69
N ILE A 169 4.35 6.87 13.11
CA ILE A 169 2.97 7.27 12.95
C ILE A 169 2.13 6.27 13.73
N ARG A 170 1.31 6.76 14.66
CA ARG A 170 0.41 5.96 15.50
C ARG A 170 -1.03 6.33 15.23
N PHE A 171 -1.86 5.30 15.14
CA PHE A 171 -3.31 5.44 14.97
C PHE A 171 -4.02 5.00 16.26
N ASN A 172 -5.14 5.66 16.61
CA ASN A 172 -5.92 5.29 17.80
C ASN A 172 -6.52 3.88 17.73
N ASN A 173 -6.61 3.27 16.56
CA ASN A 173 -7.00 1.86 16.39
C ASN A 173 -5.89 0.85 16.76
N GLY A 174 -4.73 1.34 17.19
CA GLY A 174 -3.60 0.54 17.68
C GLY A 174 -2.52 0.22 16.64
N TRP A 175 -2.69 0.58 15.39
CA TRP A 175 -1.64 0.45 14.38
C TRP A 175 -0.53 1.47 14.58
N MET A 176 0.69 1.04 14.30
CA MET A 176 1.89 1.87 14.34
C MET A 176 2.75 1.59 13.12
N ILE A 177 3.26 2.63 12.50
CA ILE A 177 4.13 2.57 11.32
C ILE A 177 5.42 3.32 11.65
N LYS A 178 6.56 2.64 11.54
CA LYS A 178 7.89 3.25 11.65
C LYS A 178 8.52 3.33 10.28
N ILE A 179 9.04 4.50 9.93
CA ILE A 179 9.71 4.72 8.65
C ILE A 179 11.13 5.17 8.94
N GLY A 180 12.12 4.45 8.42
CA GLY A 180 13.53 4.72 8.70
C GLY A 180 13.97 6.15 8.38
N ARG A 181 13.40 6.79 7.36
CA ARG A 181 13.64 8.19 7.00
C ARG A 181 12.54 9.15 7.48
N GLY A 182 11.57 8.69 8.23
CA GLY A 182 10.38 9.47 8.56
C GLY A 182 9.55 9.75 7.32
N LEU A 183 8.91 10.91 7.26
CA LEU A 183 8.13 11.33 6.09
C LEU A 183 9.00 11.88 4.94
N ASP A 184 10.31 12.06 5.13
CA ASP A 184 11.24 12.59 4.13
C ASP A 184 11.96 11.46 3.36
N TYR A 185 11.20 10.53 2.79
CA TYR A 185 11.76 9.46 1.97
C TYR A 185 11.64 9.69 0.47
N PHE A 186 10.99 10.76 0.03
CA PHE A 186 10.92 11.12 -1.38
C PHE A 186 12.10 11.94 -1.83
N LYS A 187 12.56 11.68 -3.04
CA LYS A 187 13.56 12.53 -3.69
C LYS A 187 12.95 13.86 -4.14
N LYS A 188 13.77 14.91 -4.16
CA LYS A 188 13.35 16.19 -4.71
C LYS A 188 13.05 16.04 -6.21
N PRO A 189 11.93 16.57 -6.70
CA PRO A 189 11.66 16.58 -8.12
C PRO A 189 12.68 17.47 -8.85
N GLN A 190 13.11 17.07 -10.04
CA GLN A 190 14.10 17.79 -10.84
C GLN A 190 13.58 19.13 -11.36
N GLY A 191 12.27 19.31 -11.47
CA GLY A 191 11.62 20.53 -11.91
C GLY A 191 10.12 20.48 -11.77
N ARG A 192 9.45 21.60 -11.95
CA ARG A 192 7.99 21.72 -11.79
C ARG A 192 7.17 20.90 -12.80
N PHE A 193 7.75 20.58 -13.93
CA PHE A 193 7.07 19.86 -15.03
C PHE A 193 7.59 18.43 -15.20
N CYS A 194 8.31 17.90 -14.21
CA CYS A 194 8.73 16.50 -14.24
C CYS A 194 7.64 15.56 -13.65
N LEU A 195 7.67 14.31 -14.10
CA LEU A 195 6.85 13.26 -13.50
C LEU A 195 7.16 13.15 -12.00
N GLY A 196 6.12 12.96 -11.19
CA GLY A 196 6.25 12.88 -9.73
C GLY A 196 6.33 14.24 -9.02
N TYR A 197 6.19 15.38 -9.72
CA TYR A 197 6.14 16.68 -9.05
C TYR A 197 4.89 16.83 -8.18
N CYS A 198 3.72 16.54 -8.72
CA CYS A 198 2.44 16.60 -8.01
C CYS A 198 1.96 15.21 -7.54
N ASP A 199 2.39 14.14 -8.20
CA ASP A 199 2.00 12.77 -7.92
C ASP A 199 3.12 12.03 -7.18
N PHE A 200 2.89 11.75 -5.89
CA PHE A 200 3.86 11.05 -5.06
C PHE A 200 4.04 9.58 -5.44
N ASP A 201 3.06 8.96 -6.12
CA ASP A 201 3.21 7.59 -6.63
C ASP A 201 4.25 7.48 -7.73
N LEU A 202 4.42 8.54 -8.52
CA LEU A 202 5.43 8.61 -9.58
C LEU A 202 6.76 9.20 -9.12
N ARG A 203 6.85 9.60 -7.84
CA ARG A 203 8.08 10.23 -7.30
C ARG A 203 9.06 9.16 -6.85
N PRO A 204 10.32 9.21 -7.31
CA PRO A 204 11.35 8.31 -6.83
C PRO A 204 11.61 8.47 -5.32
N CYS A 205 11.87 7.37 -4.66
CA CYS A 205 12.17 7.32 -3.23
C CYS A 205 13.68 7.20 -2.97
N HIS A 206 14.09 7.60 -1.77
CA HIS A 206 15.34 7.16 -1.16
C HIS A 206 15.14 5.78 -0.56
N GLU A 207 16.19 4.99 -0.49
CA GLU A 207 16.14 3.71 0.20
C GLU A 207 15.73 3.89 1.67
N THR A 208 14.73 3.12 2.10
CA THR A 208 14.25 3.11 3.48
C THR A 208 13.46 1.84 3.77
N THR A 209 13.22 1.58 5.05
CA THR A 209 12.35 0.49 5.51
C THR A 209 11.13 1.09 6.20
N VAL A 210 9.98 0.50 5.93
CA VAL A 210 8.71 0.78 6.61
C VAL A 210 8.32 -0.45 7.40
N ASP A 211 8.24 -0.31 8.72
CA ASP A 211 7.81 -1.36 9.64
C ASP A 211 6.40 -1.04 10.14
N VAL A 212 5.49 -1.97 9.96
CA VAL A 212 4.10 -1.85 10.40
C VAL A 212 3.80 -2.91 11.45
N PHE A 213 3.27 -2.51 12.58
CA PHE A 213 2.91 -3.41 13.67
C PHE A 213 1.74 -2.86 14.49
N HIS A 214 1.17 -3.73 15.32
CA HIS A 214 0.06 -3.34 16.18
C HIS A 214 0.50 -3.34 17.65
N THR A 215 0.09 -2.31 18.40
CA THR A 215 0.48 -2.10 19.81
C THR A 215 0.08 -3.23 20.77
N LYS A 216 -0.92 -4.05 20.42
CA LYS A 216 -1.30 -5.26 21.19
C LYS A 216 -0.15 -6.23 21.41
N HIS A 217 0.85 -6.23 20.51
CA HIS A 217 2.01 -7.12 20.55
C HIS A 217 3.27 -6.44 21.05
N THR A 218 3.21 -5.14 21.35
CA THR A 218 4.33 -4.42 21.94
C THR A 218 4.38 -4.73 23.43
N LYS A 219 5.43 -5.39 23.89
CA LYS A 219 5.66 -5.57 25.34
C LYS A 219 5.93 -4.21 25.95
N LYS A 220 5.06 -3.77 26.85
CA LYS A 220 5.37 -2.63 27.72
C LYS A 220 6.35 -3.16 28.76
N THR A 221 7.59 -2.72 28.70
CA THR A 221 8.61 -2.92 29.76
C THR A 221 8.39 -1.91 30.86
#